data_c36f69f5bc75fac3d4f57ce9c1665985
#
_entry.id   c36f69f5bc75fac3d4f57ce9c1665985
#
_cell.length_a   1.000
_cell.length_b   1.000
_cell.length_c   1.000
_cell.angle_alpha   90.00
_cell.angle_beta   90.00
_cell.angle_gamma   90.00
#
_symmetry.space_group_name_H-M   'P 1'
#
loop_
_entity.id
_entity.type
_entity.pdbx_description
1 polymer ?
#
loop_
_entity_poly.entity_id
_entity_poly.type
_entity_poly.pdbx_seq_one_letter_code
_entity_poly.pdbx_strand_id
1 'polypeptide(L)'
;MKRNGLIVAGVLMIALALTVTPVSAEEKTGFVDIREVMLTSSAGKKASEDFKKAFEKNKAAIQDRETELKKLKDELEKQRPLLKEEAMKEKELAYQKKFRDYQLLVKDSNEELQVKDQDLSKKLVPEILKIVQTIGEKEKYTTIIDISAIPLAYYAKESDLTKRVIEEFNKTYKPKK
;
A
#
# COMPACT_ATOMS: atom_id res chain seq x y z
N MET A 1 -1.61 -92.07 -16.48
CA MET A 1 -0.86 -91.72 -15.28
C MET A 1 -0.76 -90.22 -15.18
N LYS A 2 -1.25 -89.75 -14.10
CA LYS A 2 -1.55 -88.38 -13.68
C LYS A 2 -0.33 -87.59 -13.24
N ARG A 3 -0.40 -86.30 -13.28
CA ARG A 3 0.46 -85.25 -12.75
C ARG A 3 1.20 -84.46 -13.82
N ASN A 4 0.62 -83.40 -14.20
CA ASN A 4 1.27 -82.10 -14.62
C ASN A 4 0.25 -81.06 -15.02
N GLY A 5 -0.76 -80.82 -14.19
CA GLY A 5 -1.81 -79.92 -14.47
C GLY A 5 -1.98 -78.78 -13.41
N LEU A 6 -0.93 -78.37 -12.67
CA LEU A 6 -1.14 -77.53 -11.52
C LEU A 6 -0.11 -76.40 -11.34
N ILE A 7 0.64 -76.02 -12.37
CA ILE A 7 1.69 -74.96 -12.22
C ILE A 7 1.48 -73.77 -13.16
N VAL A 8 0.44 -73.76 -14.00
CA VAL A 8 0.24 -72.65 -14.95
C VAL A 8 -0.73 -71.56 -14.44
N ALA A 9 -1.42 -71.78 -13.33
CA ALA A 9 -2.39 -70.83 -12.78
C ALA A 9 -1.82 -69.77 -11.82
N GLY A 10 -0.51 -69.79 -11.51
CA GLY A 10 0.12 -68.94 -10.48
C GLY A 10 0.86 -67.67 -11.00
N VAL A 11 1.01 -67.49 -12.31
CA VAL A 11 1.89 -66.40 -12.84
C VAL A 11 1.13 -65.25 -13.47
N LEU A 12 -0.21 -65.31 -13.58
CA LEU A 12 -1.00 -64.24 -14.22
C LEU A 12 -1.60 -63.20 -13.28
N MET A 13 -1.17 -63.18 -12.01
CA MET A 13 -1.74 -62.29 -10.99
C MET A 13 -0.79 -61.22 -10.43
N ILE A 14 0.38 -60.98 -11.02
CA ILE A 14 1.36 -60.01 -10.48
C ILE A 14 1.69 -58.87 -11.47
N ALA A 15 0.92 -58.68 -12.52
CA ALA A 15 1.17 -57.62 -13.48
C ALA A 15 0.15 -56.48 -13.45
N LEU A 16 -0.61 -56.31 -12.36
CA LEU A 16 -1.39 -55.08 -12.10
C LEU A 16 -0.62 -54.19 -11.10
N ALA A 17 0.68 -54.05 -11.32
CA ALA A 17 1.48 -53.06 -10.59
C ALA A 17 1.05 -51.66 -11.00
N LEU A 18 0.29 -51.08 -10.15
CA LEU A 18 0.05 -49.64 -9.90
C LEU A 18 1.08 -48.73 -10.59
N THR A 19 0.78 -48.29 -11.80
CA THR A 19 1.40 -47.09 -12.31
C THR A 19 0.72 -45.90 -11.63
N VAL A 20 1.03 -45.69 -10.34
CA VAL A 20 0.84 -44.43 -9.68
C VAL A 20 1.82 -43.47 -10.35
N THR A 21 1.40 -42.89 -11.45
CA THR A 21 2.09 -41.68 -11.97
C THR A 21 1.95 -40.63 -10.88
N PRO A 22 3.05 -40.13 -10.31
CA PRO A 22 2.96 -38.96 -9.45
C PRO A 22 2.34 -37.86 -10.31
N VAL A 23 1.10 -37.49 -10.04
CA VAL A 23 0.55 -36.24 -10.52
C VAL A 23 1.36 -35.18 -9.81
N SER A 24 2.48 -34.80 -10.40
CA SER A 24 3.18 -33.56 -10.05
C SER A 24 2.19 -32.46 -10.43
N ALA A 25 1.42 -32.00 -9.48
CA ALA A 25 0.70 -30.76 -9.64
C ALA A 25 1.79 -29.71 -9.91
N GLU A 26 1.84 -29.21 -11.14
CA GLU A 26 2.74 -28.13 -11.52
C GLU A 26 2.46 -26.95 -10.59
N GLU A 27 3.41 -26.66 -9.69
CA GLU A 27 3.26 -25.58 -8.73
C GLU A 27 3.23 -24.25 -9.47
N LYS A 28 2.02 -23.74 -9.69
CA LYS A 28 1.80 -22.47 -10.37
C LYS A 28 1.99 -21.32 -9.38
N THR A 29 3.12 -20.61 -9.50
CA THR A 29 3.43 -19.43 -8.70
C THR A 29 3.17 -18.17 -9.51
N GLY A 30 2.44 -17.22 -8.90
CA GLY A 30 2.19 -15.88 -9.43
C GLY A 30 2.87 -14.80 -8.60
N PHE A 31 3.00 -13.63 -9.18
CA PHE A 31 3.58 -12.45 -8.52
C PHE A 31 2.64 -11.26 -8.69
N VAL A 32 2.56 -10.40 -7.68
CA VAL A 32 1.75 -9.19 -7.71
C VAL A 32 2.45 -8.07 -6.96
N ASP A 33 2.47 -6.88 -7.52
CA ASP A 33 2.88 -5.66 -6.81
C ASP A 33 1.63 -4.96 -6.25
N ILE A 34 1.32 -5.25 -4.96
CA ILE A 34 0.16 -4.66 -4.27
C ILE A 34 0.29 -3.13 -4.18
N ARG A 35 1.50 -2.62 -4.03
CA ARG A 35 1.75 -1.18 -4.01
C ARG A 35 1.44 -0.54 -5.37
N GLU A 36 1.87 -1.16 -6.47
CA GLU A 36 1.54 -0.68 -7.81
C GLU A 36 0.02 -0.71 -8.04
N VAL A 37 -0.67 -1.80 -7.66
CA VAL A 37 -2.14 -1.87 -7.74
C VAL A 37 -2.78 -0.72 -6.94
N MET A 38 -2.31 -0.49 -5.71
CA MET A 38 -2.84 0.57 -4.85
C MET A 38 -2.64 1.96 -5.46
N LEU A 39 -1.49 2.22 -6.10
CA LEU A 39 -1.19 3.55 -6.65
C LEU A 39 -1.80 3.80 -8.04
N THR A 40 -1.90 2.77 -8.88
CA THR A 40 -2.28 2.95 -10.30
C THR A 40 -3.73 2.63 -10.59
N SER A 41 -4.45 1.96 -9.67
CA SER A 41 -5.88 1.75 -9.78
C SER A 41 -6.66 3.07 -9.80
N SER A 42 -7.89 3.05 -10.32
CA SER A 42 -8.77 4.22 -10.35
C SER A 42 -9.03 4.79 -8.95
N ALA A 43 -9.19 3.93 -7.95
CA ALA A 43 -9.37 4.32 -6.57
C ALA A 43 -8.10 4.94 -5.98
N GLY A 44 -6.93 4.35 -6.26
CA GLY A 44 -5.63 4.86 -5.83
C GLY A 44 -5.29 6.21 -6.43
N LYS A 45 -5.52 6.39 -7.74
CA LYS A 45 -5.33 7.69 -8.42
C LYS A 45 -6.19 8.78 -7.79
N LYS A 46 -7.48 8.49 -7.53
CA LYS A 46 -8.37 9.45 -6.87
C LYS A 46 -7.87 9.82 -5.47
N ALA A 47 -7.46 8.83 -4.69
CA ALA A 47 -6.91 9.08 -3.35
C ALA A 47 -5.60 9.87 -3.39
N SER A 48 -4.74 9.62 -4.38
CA SER A 48 -3.51 10.39 -4.62
C SER A 48 -3.81 11.85 -4.97
N GLU A 49 -4.85 12.12 -5.76
CA GLU A 49 -5.31 13.48 -6.03
C GLU A 49 -5.82 14.18 -4.77
N ASP A 50 -6.60 13.50 -3.95
CA ASP A 50 -7.12 14.04 -2.69
C ASP A 50 -5.98 14.28 -1.68
N PHE A 51 -5.00 13.40 -1.63
CA PHE A 51 -3.78 13.60 -0.85
C PHE A 51 -2.99 14.82 -1.33
N LYS A 52 -2.79 14.95 -2.64
CA LYS A 52 -2.09 16.09 -3.24
C LYS A 52 -2.79 17.42 -2.92
N LYS A 53 -4.13 17.46 -3.00
CA LYS A 53 -4.89 18.65 -2.63
C LYS A 53 -4.71 19.02 -1.15
N ALA A 54 -4.75 18.03 -0.25
CA ALA A 54 -4.51 18.26 1.17
C ALA A 54 -3.08 18.75 1.43
N PHE A 55 -2.09 18.14 0.78
CA PHE A 55 -0.70 18.55 0.87
C PHE A 55 -0.48 20.00 0.42
N GLU A 56 -0.99 20.38 -0.75
CA GLU A 56 -0.83 21.75 -1.26
C GLU A 56 -1.55 22.78 -0.37
N LYS A 57 -2.73 22.45 0.14
CA LYS A 57 -3.46 23.29 1.10
C LYS A 57 -2.64 23.51 2.38
N ASN A 58 -2.13 22.43 2.96
CA ASN A 58 -1.34 22.50 4.21
C ASN A 58 -0.03 23.26 3.98
N LYS A 59 0.64 23.02 2.86
CA LYS A 59 1.86 23.73 2.45
C LYS A 59 1.61 25.23 2.33
N ALA A 60 0.55 25.64 1.67
CA ALA A 60 0.19 27.06 1.53
C ALA A 60 -0.07 27.71 2.90
N ALA A 61 -0.86 27.04 3.77
CA ALA A 61 -1.15 27.56 5.11
C ALA A 61 0.12 27.70 5.97
N ILE A 62 1.05 26.75 5.88
CA ILE A 62 2.36 26.80 6.56
C ILE A 62 3.18 27.98 6.05
N GLN A 63 3.29 28.14 4.72
CA GLN A 63 4.05 29.24 4.11
C GLN A 63 3.48 30.62 4.48
N ASP A 64 2.16 30.76 4.54
CA ASP A 64 1.51 31.99 4.98
C ASP A 64 1.89 32.32 6.44
N ARG A 65 1.87 31.33 7.34
CA ARG A 65 2.27 31.51 8.74
C ARG A 65 3.76 31.83 8.90
N GLU A 66 4.63 31.18 8.12
CA GLU A 66 6.06 31.50 8.09
C GLU A 66 6.32 32.95 7.67
N THR A 67 5.60 33.39 6.64
CA THR A 67 5.68 34.78 6.14
C THR A 67 5.19 35.77 7.19
N GLU A 68 4.08 35.48 7.87
CA GLU A 68 3.56 36.28 8.96
C GLU A 68 4.56 36.38 10.13
N LEU A 69 5.11 35.25 10.55
CA LEU A 69 6.09 35.21 11.64
C LEU A 69 7.36 35.99 11.28
N LYS A 70 7.85 35.88 10.06
CA LYS A 70 8.99 36.67 9.59
C LYS A 70 8.73 38.15 9.67
N LYS A 71 7.56 38.62 9.19
CA LYS A 71 7.18 40.05 9.28
C LYS A 71 7.12 40.52 10.72
N LEU A 72 6.48 39.74 11.61
CA LEU A 72 6.38 40.10 13.02
C LEU A 72 7.75 40.16 13.72
N LYS A 73 8.65 39.26 13.36
CA LYS A 73 10.02 39.28 13.87
C LYS A 73 10.77 40.53 13.40
N ASP A 74 10.69 40.83 12.10
CA ASP A 74 11.32 42.03 11.54
C ASP A 74 10.77 43.32 12.16
N GLU A 75 9.45 43.38 12.44
CA GLU A 75 8.80 44.48 13.11
C GLU A 75 9.28 44.62 14.58
N LEU A 76 9.38 43.51 15.31
CA LEU A 76 9.89 43.49 16.67
C LEU A 76 11.32 44.05 16.74
N GLU A 77 12.21 43.61 15.83
CA GLU A 77 13.59 44.05 15.77
C GLU A 77 13.69 45.58 15.48
N LYS A 78 12.88 46.09 14.54
CA LYS A 78 12.85 47.51 14.18
C LYS A 78 12.29 48.39 15.29
N GLN A 79 11.31 47.89 16.05
CA GLN A 79 10.60 48.68 17.08
C GLN A 79 11.28 48.56 18.47
N ARG A 80 12.17 47.62 18.64
CA ARG A 80 12.86 47.38 19.93
C ARG A 80 13.50 48.63 20.53
N PRO A 81 14.22 49.47 19.79
CA PRO A 81 14.80 50.70 20.33
C PRO A 81 13.79 51.85 20.58
N LEU A 82 12.56 51.69 20.08
CA LEU A 82 11.55 52.75 20.12
C LEU A 82 10.41 52.54 21.11
N LEU A 83 10.23 51.29 21.54
CA LEU A 83 9.13 50.89 22.42
C LEU A 83 9.52 50.90 23.91
N LYS A 84 8.54 51.23 24.74
CA LYS A 84 8.66 51.00 26.18
C LYS A 84 8.63 49.51 26.47
N GLU A 85 9.26 49.10 27.59
CA GLU A 85 9.44 47.70 28.00
C GLU A 85 8.12 46.91 28.02
N GLU A 86 7.03 47.51 28.54
CA GLU A 86 5.71 46.86 28.59
C GLU A 86 5.16 46.56 27.23
N ALA A 87 5.19 47.52 26.30
CA ALA A 87 4.69 47.34 24.93
C ALA A 87 5.54 46.35 24.15
N MET A 88 6.86 46.29 24.40
CA MET A 88 7.73 45.30 23.80
C MET A 88 7.39 43.89 24.30
N LYS A 89 7.17 43.72 25.58
CA LYS A 89 6.76 42.45 26.17
C LYS A 89 5.45 41.92 25.61
N GLU A 90 4.44 42.77 25.42
CA GLU A 90 3.16 42.37 24.82
C GLU A 90 3.39 41.84 23.38
N LYS A 91 4.20 42.53 22.58
CA LYS A 91 4.51 42.09 21.21
C LYS A 91 5.31 40.80 21.15
N GLU A 92 6.26 40.62 22.05
CA GLU A 92 7.00 39.36 22.19
C GLU A 92 6.07 38.19 22.57
N LEU A 93 5.13 38.40 23.49
CA LEU A 93 4.12 37.39 23.84
C LEU A 93 3.21 37.06 22.66
N ALA A 94 2.79 38.05 21.88
CA ALA A 94 2.00 37.84 20.68
C ALA A 94 2.77 37.02 19.63
N TYR A 95 4.05 37.33 19.42
CA TYR A 95 4.93 36.56 18.53
C TYR A 95 5.06 35.11 19.02
N GLN A 96 5.35 34.91 20.31
CA GLN A 96 5.48 33.57 20.90
C GLN A 96 4.21 32.73 20.75
N LYS A 97 3.03 33.37 20.92
CA LYS A 97 1.75 32.69 20.68
C LYS A 97 1.62 32.24 19.22
N LYS A 98 1.85 33.13 18.27
CA LYS A 98 1.79 32.82 16.84
C LYS A 98 2.82 31.76 16.41
N PHE A 99 4.00 31.78 17.02
CA PHE A 99 5.02 30.76 16.79
C PHE A 99 4.57 29.38 17.27
N ARG A 100 3.94 29.30 18.45
CA ARG A 100 3.35 28.03 18.93
C ARG A 100 2.21 27.55 18.02
N ASP A 101 1.35 28.46 17.59
CA ASP A 101 0.25 28.11 16.67
C ASP A 101 0.81 27.58 15.34
N TYR A 102 1.90 28.15 14.84
CA TYR A 102 2.61 27.64 13.66
C TYR A 102 3.18 26.23 13.88
N GLN A 103 3.84 26.00 15.03
CA GLN A 103 4.38 24.66 15.34
C GLN A 103 3.27 23.60 15.41
N LEU A 104 2.11 23.95 16.01
CA LEU A 104 0.95 23.08 16.02
C LEU A 104 0.41 22.82 14.61
N LEU A 105 0.29 23.86 13.78
CA LEU A 105 -0.15 23.71 12.39
C LEU A 105 0.76 22.74 11.61
N VAL A 106 2.08 22.85 11.74
CA VAL A 106 3.03 21.95 11.08
C VAL A 106 2.84 20.51 11.57
N LYS A 107 2.70 20.33 12.89
CA LYS A 107 2.47 19.02 13.49
C LYS A 107 1.15 18.40 12.98
N ASP A 108 0.05 19.13 13.09
CA ASP A 108 -1.28 18.67 12.71
C ASP A 108 -1.36 18.36 11.21
N SER A 109 -0.69 19.16 10.37
CA SER A 109 -0.59 18.92 8.94
C SER A 109 0.14 17.62 8.61
N ASN A 110 1.23 17.33 9.31
CA ASN A 110 1.97 16.08 9.12
C ASN A 110 1.14 14.87 9.59
N GLU A 111 0.47 14.99 10.74
CA GLU A 111 -0.42 13.94 11.28
C GLU A 111 -1.60 13.68 10.33
N GLU A 112 -2.22 14.73 9.78
CA GLU A 112 -3.31 14.59 8.79
C GLU A 112 -2.86 13.79 7.56
N LEU A 113 -1.69 14.12 7.00
CA LEU A 113 -1.16 13.44 5.83
C LEU A 113 -0.81 11.98 6.13
N GLN A 114 -0.23 11.71 7.30
CA GLN A 114 0.07 10.34 7.73
C GLN A 114 -1.20 9.50 7.93
N VAL A 115 -2.23 10.07 8.54
CA VAL A 115 -3.53 9.39 8.71
C VAL A 115 -4.17 9.10 7.36
N LYS A 116 -4.14 10.05 6.41
CA LYS A 116 -4.68 9.84 5.05
C LYS A 116 -3.98 8.69 4.32
N ASP A 117 -2.65 8.60 4.41
CA ASP A 117 -1.86 7.53 3.80
C ASP A 117 -2.19 6.16 4.42
N GLN A 118 -2.25 6.10 5.76
CA GLN A 118 -2.62 4.88 6.47
C GLN A 118 -4.05 4.42 6.16
N ASP A 119 -5.00 5.35 6.12
CA ASP A 119 -6.40 5.05 5.83
C ASP A 119 -6.60 4.53 4.41
N LEU A 120 -5.82 5.06 3.46
CA LEU A 120 -5.81 4.56 2.09
C LEU A 120 -5.38 3.09 2.06
N SER A 121 -4.24 2.79 2.68
CA SER A 121 -3.72 1.42 2.76
C SER A 121 -4.68 0.47 3.47
N LYS A 122 -5.24 0.88 4.61
CA LYS A 122 -6.23 0.08 5.37
C LYS A 122 -7.51 -0.20 4.57
N LYS A 123 -7.91 0.69 3.68
CA LYS A 123 -9.12 0.53 2.86
C LYS A 123 -8.86 -0.29 1.59
N LEU A 124 -7.75 -0.06 0.90
CA LEU A 124 -7.52 -0.68 -0.41
C LEU A 124 -6.87 -2.05 -0.32
N VAL A 125 -5.87 -2.24 0.56
CA VAL A 125 -5.11 -3.50 0.63
C VAL A 125 -6.00 -4.73 0.87
N PRO A 126 -6.95 -4.74 1.83
CA PRO A 126 -7.82 -5.89 2.02
C PRO A 126 -8.68 -6.22 0.80
N GLU A 127 -9.15 -5.21 0.06
CA GLU A 127 -9.96 -5.40 -1.14
C GLU A 127 -9.12 -5.91 -2.32
N ILE A 128 -7.89 -5.43 -2.45
CA ILE A 128 -6.92 -5.95 -3.44
C ILE A 128 -6.62 -7.42 -3.16
N LEU A 129 -6.37 -7.78 -1.90
CA LEU A 129 -6.09 -9.17 -1.50
C LEU A 129 -7.25 -10.11 -1.83
N LYS A 130 -8.50 -9.68 -1.70
CA LYS A 130 -9.68 -10.48 -2.12
C LYS A 130 -9.66 -10.76 -3.62
N ILE A 131 -9.27 -9.78 -4.43
CA ILE A 131 -9.13 -9.98 -5.89
C ILE A 131 -8.01 -10.97 -6.19
N VAL A 132 -6.85 -10.82 -5.53
CA VAL A 132 -5.71 -11.73 -5.67
C VAL A 132 -6.14 -13.16 -5.32
N GLN A 133 -6.83 -13.35 -4.20
CA GLN A 133 -7.36 -14.65 -3.79
C GLN A 133 -8.31 -15.23 -4.84
N THR A 134 -9.26 -14.43 -5.33
CA THR A 134 -10.22 -14.86 -6.35
C THR A 134 -9.52 -15.32 -7.65
N ILE A 135 -8.48 -14.60 -8.07
CA ILE A 135 -7.68 -14.98 -9.24
C ILE A 135 -6.93 -16.27 -8.96
N GLY A 136 -6.30 -16.38 -7.76
CA GLY A 136 -5.56 -17.56 -7.33
C GLY A 136 -6.41 -18.83 -7.38
N GLU A 137 -7.59 -18.79 -6.78
CA GLU A 137 -8.54 -19.92 -6.74
C GLU A 137 -9.04 -20.29 -8.13
N LYS A 138 -9.48 -19.31 -8.94
CA LYS A 138 -10.01 -19.56 -10.29
C LYS A 138 -8.99 -20.17 -11.22
N GLU A 139 -7.73 -19.77 -11.13
CA GLU A 139 -6.67 -20.18 -12.05
C GLU A 139 -5.72 -21.21 -11.48
N LYS A 140 -6.04 -21.72 -10.30
CA LYS A 140 -5.30 -22.79 -9.63
C LYS A 140 -3.84 -22.42 -9.36
N TYR A 141 -3.59 -21.16 -8.96
CA TYR A 141 -2.28 -20.81 -8.40
C TYR A 141 -2.10 -21.50 -7.06
N THR A 142 -0.93 -22.10 -6.86
CA THR A 142 -0.53 -22.67 -5.57
C THR A 142 -0.09 -21.57 -4.62
N THR A 143 0.54 -20.52 -5.17
CA THR A 143 1.05 -19.37 -4.39
C THR A 143 1.04 -18.12 -5.23
N ILE A 144 0.67 -16.98 -4.64
CA ILE A 144 0.86 -15.66 -5.23
C ILE A 144 1.63 -14.81 -4.22
N ILE A 145 2.76 -14.27 -4.66
CA ILE A 145 3.71 -13.54 -3.82
C ILE A 145 3.59 -12.04 -4.08
N ASP A 146 3.45 -11.26 -3.02
CA ASP A 146 3.52 -9.80 -3.10
C ASP A 146 4.99 -9.36 -3.20
N ILE A 147 5.38 -8.87 -4.37
CA ILE A 147 6.74 -8.39 -4.65
C ILE A 147 7.01 -6.99 -4.08
N SER A 148 5.99 -6.26 -3.66
CA SER A 148 6.17 -4.98 -2.98
C SER A 148 6.62 -5.14 -1.53
N ALA A 149 6.37 -6.31 -0.93
CA ALA A 149 6.69 -6.62 0.46
C ALA A 149 8.06 -7.27 0.66
N ILE A 150 8.58 -7.93 -0.39
CA ILE A 150 9.86 -8.66 -0.31
C ILE A 150 10.75 -8.34 -1.53
N PRO A 151 12.08 -8.23 -1.35
CA PRO A 151 12.98 -8.06 -2.48
C PRO A 151 13.12 -9.38 -3.24
N LEU A 152 12.69 -9.42 -4.51
CA LEU A 152 12.91 -10.52 -5.43
C LEU A 152 13.98 -10.13 -6.45
N ALA A 153 15.01 -10.98 -6.59
CA ALA A 153 16.07 -10.74 -7.57
C ALA A 153 15.63 -11.02 -9.02
N TYR A 154 14.71 -11.96 -9.19
CA TYR A 154 14.19 -12.37 -10.50
C TYR A 154 12.85 -13.08 -10.39
N TYR A 155 11.97 -12.83 -11.34
CA TYR A 155 10.78 -13.62 -11.64
C TYR A 155 10.42 -13.47 -13.12
N ALA A 156 9.71 -14.46 -13.68
CA ALA A 156 9.26 -14.43 -15.05
C ALA A 156 8.09 -13.45 -15.24
N LYS A 157 8.18 -12.55 -16.21
CA LYS A 157 7.14 -11.51 -16.46
C LYS A 157 5.76 -12.11 -16.77
N GLU A 158 5.73 -13.30 -17.32
CA GLU A 158 4.51 -14.05 -17.64
C GLU A 158 3.74 -14.45 -16.37
N SER A 159 4.43 -14.53 -15.24
CA SER A 159 3.85 -14.83 -13.93
C SER A 159 3.41 -13.58 -13.16
N ASP A 160 3.59 -12.38 -13.72
CA ASP A 160 3.17 -11.11 -13.12
C ASP A 160 1.67 -10.86 -13.33
N LEU A 161 0.94 -10.83 -12.24
CA LEU A 161 -0.51 -10.64 -12.20
C LEU A 161 -0.92 -9.18 -11.93
N THR A 162 0.04 -8.28 -11.73
CA THR A 162 -0.24 -6.91 -11.27
C THR A 162 -1.23 -6.18 -12.16
N LYS A 163 -1.01 -6.16 -13.46
CA LYS A 163 -1.92 -5.49 -14.43
C LYS A 163 -3.33 -6.08 -14.38
N ARG A 164 -3.41 -7.39 -14.29
CA ARG A 164 -4.68 -8.09 -14.21
C ARG A 164 -5.44 -7.80 -12.94
N VAL A 165 -4.73 -7.78 -11.80
CA VAL A 165 -5.33 -7.41 -10.51
C VAL A 165 -5.83 -5.97 -10.57
N ILE A 166 -5.10 -5.02 -11.19
CA ILE A 166 -5.54 -3.64 -11.41
C ILE A 166 -6.85 -3.59 -12.21
N GLU A 167 -6.94 -4.34 -13.31
CA GLU A 167 -8.13 -4.39 -14.16
C GLU A 167 -9.35 -4.92 -13.40
N GLU A 168 -9.20 -6.04 -12.71
CA GLU A 168 -10.29 -6.64 -11.93
C GLU A 168 -10.69 -5.76 -10.74
N PHE A 169 -9.72 -5.15 -10.07
CA PHE A 169 -9.98 -4.21 -8.99
C PHE A 169 -10.75 -2.98 -9.50
N ASN A 170 -10.39 -2.40 -10.62
CA ASN A 170 -11.09 -1.26 -11.22
C ASN A 170 -12.53 -1.59 -11.64
N LYS A 171 -12.81 -2.85 -12.01
CA LYS A 171 -14.19 -3.29 -12.36
C LYS A 171 -15.07 -3.50 -11.13
N THR A 172 -14.50 -4.04 -10.06
CA THR A 172 -15.26 -4.56 -8.92
C THR A 172 -15.29 -3.63 -7.73
N TYR A 173 -14.22 -2.88 -7.49
CA TYR A 173 -14.13 -1.99 -6.35
C TYR A 173 -14.99 -0.73 -6.55
N LYS A 174 -15.96 -0.56 -5.65
CA LYS A 174 -16.74 0.68 -5.54
C LYS A 174 -16.43 1.32 -4.18
N PRO A 175 -15.85 2.53 -4.15
CA PRO A 175 -15.60 3.23 -2.90
C PRO A 175 -16.90 3.34 -2.10
N LYS A 176 -16.91 2.87 -0.86
CA LYS A 176 -18.02 3.16 0.06
C LYS A 176 -18.06 4.66 0.28
N LYS A 177 -19.24 5.25 0.10
CA LYS A 177 -19.52 6.66 0.40
C LYS A 177 -19.37 6.94 1.87
#